data_055776720306015b772ce664ccb87a00
#
_entry.id   055776720306015b772ce664ccb87a00
#
_cell.length_a   1.000
_cell.length_b   1.000
_cell.length_c   1.000
_cell.angle_alpha   90.00
_cell.angle_beta   90.00
_cell.angle_gamma   90.00
#
_symmetry.space_group_name_H-M   'P 1'
#
loop_
_entity.id
_entity.type
_entity.pdbx_description
1 polymer ?
#
loop_
_entity_poly.entity_id
_entity_poly.type
_entity_poly.pdbx_seq_one_letter_code
_entity_poly.pdbx_strand_id
1 'polypeptide(L)'
;MYSAVRTMNKKIVVIGGGAAGMMAALSAAEQGAQVTLLEPNERLGKKLNITGKGRCNVTNNTDIEGLLANIPRNGKFLYSAFNRFNSADAMNFFEKLGVPLKTERGNRVFPVSDSAFDISAALERRLKALKVQVIRDRASALKIEDGAVCGVVGERGRYSAEAVVLATGGVSYPATGSTGEGHRMAAEAGHTITPLQG
;
A
#
# COMPACT_ATOMS: atom_id res chain seq x y z
N MET A 1 -14.78 7.40 -22.75
CA MET A 1 -14.14 8.55 -22.08
C MET A 1 -14.59 8.54 -20.62
N TYR A 2 -13.86 7.87 -19.71
CA TYR A 2 -14.14 7.99 -18.28
C TYR A 2 -13.63 9.35 -17.83
N SER A 3 -14.54 10.25 -17.48
CA SER A 3 -14.24 11.51 -16.83
C SER A 3 -13.38 11.19 -15.60
N ALA A 4 -12.14 11.65 -15.57
CA ALA A 4 -11.34 11.67 -14.36
C ALA A 4 -12.07 12.56 -13.36
N VAL A 5 -12.85 11.97 -12.47
CA VAL A 5 -13.41 12.66 -11.31
C VAL A 5 -12.19 13.17 -10.54
N ARG A 6 -11.92 14.46 -10.66
CA ARG A 6 -10.86 15.14 -9.93
C ARG A 6 -11.08 14.89 -8.44
N THR A 7 -10.21 14.11 -7.81
CA THR A 7 -10.14 13.87 -6.36
C THR A 7 -9.66 15.11 -5.59
N MET A 8 -9.72 16.30 -6.23
CA MET A 8 -9.22 17.55 -5.66
C MET A 8 -9.91 17.83 -4.32
N ASN A 9 -9.09 17.95 -3.29
CA ASN A 9 -9.48 18.25 -1.91
C ASN A 9 -10.25 17.17 -1.15
N LYS A 10 -10.45 15.96 -1.70
CA LYS A 10 -11.04 14.85 -0.92
C LYS A 10 -10.13 14.45 0.24
N LYS A 11 -10.71 14.27 1.41
CA LYS A 11 -9.99 13.72 2.57
C LYS A 11 -9.98 12.21 2.49
N ILE A 12 -8.78 11.64 2.41
CA ILE A 12 -8.57 10.20 2.36
C ILE A 12 -7.72 9.77 3.54
N VAL A 13 -8.18 8.76 4.28
CA VAL A 13 -7.37 8.10 5.30
C VAL A 13 -6.89 6.75 4.77
N VAL A 14 -5.59 6.52 4.86
CA VAL A 14 -4.97 5.23 4.55
C VAL A 14 -4.55 4.58 5.86
N ILE A 15 -4.97 3.35 6.10
CA ILE A 15 -4.65 2.59 7.30
C ILE A 15 -3.57 1.56 6.99
N GLY A 16 -2.38 1.75 7.54
CA GLY A 16 -1.21 0.89 7.36
C GLY A 16 -0.14 1.53 6.47
N GLY A 17 1.04 1.72 7.01
CA GLY A 17 2.22 2.32 6.36
C GLY A 17 3.15 1.28 5.71
N GLY A 18 2.62 0.14 5.27
CA GLY A 18 3.35 -0.84 4.45
C GLY A 18 3.47 -0.40 2.99
N ALA A 19 4.02 -1.26 2.14
CA ALA A 19 4.20 -0.97 0.70
C ALA A 19 2.89 -0.54 0.02
N ALA A 20 1.80 -1.30 0.23
CA ALA A 20 0.49 -1.01 -0.35
C ALA A 20 -0.07 0.34 0.12
N GLY A 21 0.02 0.63 1.43
CA GLY A 21 -0.48 1.88 1.99
C GLY A 21 0.32 3.09 1.55
N MET A 22 1.65 3.00 1.51
CA MET A 22 2.48 4.08 0.98
C MET A 22 2.17 4.36 -0.49
N MET A 23 2.05 3.33 -1.33
CA MET A 23 1.69 3.50 -2.75
C MET A 23 0.29 4.08 -2.92
N ALA A 24 -0.70 3.62 -2.14
CA ALA A 24 -2.06 4.15 -2.17
C ALA A 24 -2.08 5.64 -1.76
N ALA A 25 -1.36 5.99 -0.69
CA ALA A 25 -1.25 7.38 -0.23
C ALA A 25 -0.58 8.29 -1.27
N LEU A 26 0.48 7.82 -1.91
CA LEU A 26 1.14 8.54 -3.00
C LEU A 26 0.19 8.76 -4.18
N SER A 27 -0.45 7.70 -4.65
CA SER A 27 -1.38 7.78 -5.78
C SER A 27 -2.55 8.74 -5.51
N ALA A 28 -3.12 8.72 -4.31
CA ALA A 28 -4.19 9.63 -3.92
C ALA A 28 -3.71 11.09 -3.85
N ALA A 29 -2.56 11.33 -3.24
CA ALA A 29 -2.00 12.67 -3.10
C ALA A 29 -1.58 13.27 -4.45
N GLU A 30 -1.04 12.48 -5.37
CA GLU A 30 -0.72 12.90 -6.73
C GLU A 30 -1.96 13.32 -7.53
N GLN A 31 -3.13 12.81 -7.17
CA GLN A 31 -4.41 13.22 -7.74
C GLN A 31 -5.07 14.40 -6.99
N GLY A 32 -4.38 15.01 -6.04
CA GLY A 32 -4.82 16.20 -5.32
C GLY A 32 -5.69 15.93 -4.09
N ALA A 33 -5.72 14.70 -3.58
CA ALA A 33 -6.39 14.41 -2.31
C ALA A 33 -5.58 14.90 -1.10
N GLN A 34 -6.27 15.25 -0.03
CA GLN A 34 -5.68 15.44 1.30
C GLN A 34 -5.56 14.08 1.98
N VAL A 35 -4.34 13.56 2.11
CA VAL A 35 -4.12 12.20 2.59
C VAL A 35 -3.53 12.19 3.99
N THR A 36 -4.16 11.41 4.87
CA THR A 36 -3.62 11.02 6.18
C THR A 36 -3.30 9.53 6.15
N LEU A 37 -2.06 9.17 6.48
CA LEU A 37 -1.58 7.80 6.59
C LEU A 37 -1.40 7.46 8.07
N LEU A 38 -2.14 6.47 8.56
CA LEU A 38 -2.04 5.97 9.94
C LEU A 38 -1.15 4.73 9.99
N GLU A 39 -0.13 4.75 10.85
CA GLU A 39 0.79 3.63 11.06
C GLU A 39 1.15 3.52 12.55
N PRO A 40 0.89 2.37 13.21
CA PRO A 40 1.20 2.21 14.64
C PRO A 40 2.70 2.05 14.92
N ASN A 41 3.47 1.55 13.97
CA ASN A 41 4.91 1.38 14.14
C ASN A 41 5.65 2.72 14.06
N GLU A 42 6.87 2.73 14.59
CA GLU A 42 7.75 3.89 14.57
C GLU A 42 8.21 4.31 13.18
N ARG A 43 8.31 3.32 12.28
CA ARG A 43 8.79 3.50 10.90
C ARG A 43 7.82 2.88 9.92
N LEU A 44 7.65 3.52 8.79
CA LEU A 44 6.94 2.96 7.66
C LEU A 44 7.72 1.75 7.07
N GLY A 45 7.01 0.91 6.32
CA GLY A 45 7.66 -0.17 5.57
C GLY A 45 8.29 -1.28 6.42
N LYS A 46 7.90 -1.47 7.68
CA LYS A 46 8.52 -2.44 8.57
C LYS A 46 8.63 -3.84 7.96
N LYS A 47 7.55 -4.33 7.34
CA LYS A 47 7.56 -5.63 6.65
C LYS A 47 8.35 -5.57 5.34
N LEU A 48 8.24 -4.48 4.57
CA LEU A 48 8.99 -4.27 3.35
C LEU A 48 10.50 -4.38 3.60
N ASN A 49 10.98 -3.76 4.69
CA ASN A 49 12.40 -3.71 5.05
C ASN A 49 13.01 -5.08 5.43
N ILE A 50 12.19 -6.10 5.71
CA ILE A 50 12.69 -7.47 5.96
C ILE A 50 12.51 -8.42 4.77
N THR A 51 11.80 -8.00 3.72
CA THR A 51 11.63 -8.82 2.51
C THR A 51 12.94 -9.02 1.76
N GLY A 52 13.05 -10.12 1.01
CA GLY A 52 14.26 -10.42 0.25
C GLY A 52 15.53 -10.50 1.12
N LYS A 53 15.42 -10.90 2.40
CA LYS A 53 16.50 -10.91 3.39
C LYS A 53 17.10 -9.51 3.64
N GLY A 54 16.23 -8.51 3.74
CA GLY A 54 16.64 -7.11 3.96
C GLY A 54 17.01 -6.33 2.70
N ARG A 55 16.85 -6.94 1.51
CA ARG A 55 17.15 -6.30 0.22
C ARG A 55 15.94 -5.71 -0.50
N CYS A 56 14.74 -6.11 -0.14
CA CYS A 56 13.46 -5.84 -0.80
C CYS A 56 13.41 -6.35 -2.25
N ASN A 57 12.80 -7.51 -2.47
CA ASN A 57 12.43 -7.91 -3.82
C ASN A 57 11.25 -7.01 -4.28
N VAL A 58 11.56 -6.01 -5.12
CA VAL A 58 10.62 -4.96 -5.54
C VAL A 58 9.53 -5.53 -6.45
N THR A 59 9.94 -6.30 -7.45
CA THR A 59 9.06 -6.94 -8.43
C THR A 59 9.78 -8.10 -9.12
N ASN A 60 9.09 -8.75 -10.04
CA ASN A 60 9.70 -9.67 -10.99
C ASN A 60 9.69 -9.02 -12.37
N ASN A 61 10.84 -8.97 -13.05
CA ASN A 61 10.98 -8.35 -14.38
C ASN A 61 10.40 -9.30 -15.45
N THR A 62 9.09 -9.29 -15.58
CA THR A 62 8.31 -10.11 -16.53
C THR A 62 7.12 -9.29 -17.04
N ASP A 63 6.51 -9.75 -18.13
CA ASP A 63 5.29 -9.19 -18.68
C ASP A 63 4.04 -9.54 -17.85
N ILE A 64 2.89 -9.06 -18.28
CA ILE A 64 1.60 -9.26 -17.59
C ILE A 64 1.23 -10.74 -17.61
N GLU A 65 1.45 -11.44 -18.71
CA GLU A 65 1.18 -12.88 -18.83
C GLU A 65 2.03 -13.69 -17.83
N GLY A 66 3.31 -13.37 -17.71
CA GLY A 66 4.19 -13.98 -16.72
C GLY A 66 3.78 -13.70 -15.28
N LEU A 67 3.31 -12.48 -14.97
CA LEU A 67 2.75 -12.16 -13.65
C LEU A 67 1.51 -13.01 -13.37
N LEU A 68 0.56 -13.05 -14.30
CA LEU A 68 -0.70 -13.78 -14.15
C LEU A 68 -0.50 -15.30 -14.03
N ALA A 69 0.44 -15.86 -14.78
CA ALA A 69 0.77 -17.29 -14.77
C ALA A 69 1.31 -17.76 -13.40
N ASN A 70 1.91 -16.84 -12.63
CA ASN A 70 2.46 -17.12 -11.30
C ASN A 70 1.49 -16.81 -10.15
N ILE A 71 0.23 -16.47 -10.45
CA ILE A 71 -0.81 -16.30 -9.43
C ILE A 71 -1.67 -17.57 -9.37
N PRO A 72 -1.59 -18.36 -8.29
CA PRO A 72 -2.21 -19.69 -8.25
C PRO A 72 -3.73 -19.70 -8.37
N ARG A 73 -4.40 -18.62 -7.93
CA ARG A 73 -5.87 -18.52 -7.91
C ARG A 73 -6.32 -17.13 -8.31
N ASN A 74 -7.36 -17.06 -9.14
CA ASN A 74 -8.01 -15.81 -9.55
C ASN A 74 -7.09 -14.76 -10.15
N GLY A 75 -5.97 -15.14 -10.80
CA GLY A 75 -5.02 -14.20 -11.42
C GLY A 75 -5.68 -13.20 -12.36
N LYS A 76 -6.70 -13.62 -13.11
CA LYS A 76 -7.46 -12.76 -14.03
C LYS A 76 -8.11 -11.54 -13.34
N PHE A 77 -8.42 -11.62 -12.03
CA PHE A 77 -8.92 -10.48 -11.26
C PHE A 77 -7.93 -9.30 -11.26
N LEU A 78 -6.63 -9.59 -11.30
CA LEU A 78 -5.58 -8.57 -11.29
C LEU A 78 -5.21 -8.03 -12.68
N TYR A 79 -5.82 -8.54 -13.75
CA TYR A 79 -5.51 -8.11 -15.13
C TYR A 79 -5.62 -6.59 -15.31
N SER A 80 -6.72 -5.99 -14.84
CA SER A 80 -6.92 -4.54 -14.92
C SER A 80 -5.89 -3.75 -14.10
N ALA A 81 -5.48 -4.27 -12.94
CA ALA A 81 -4.47 -3.64 -12.10
C ALA A 81 -3.09 -3.67 -12.78
N PHE A 82 -2.67 -4.82 -13.32
CA PHE A 82 -1.40 -4.94 -14.03
C PHE A 82 -1.33 -4.15 -15.34
N ASN A 83 -2.47 -3.94 -16.02
CA ASN A 83 -2.52 -3.04 -17.17
C ASN A 83 -2.34 -1.56 -16.82
N ARG A 84 -2.59 -1.18 -15.56
CA ARG A 84 -2.41 0.18 -15.06
C ARG A 84 -1.06 0.41 -14.40
N PHE A 85 -0.51 -0.63 -13.80
CA PHE A 85 0.76 -0.59 -13.08
C PHE A 85 1.38 -1.98 -13.05
N ASN A 86 2.28 -2.24 -13.99
CA ASN A 86 2.97 -3.52 -14.17
C ASN A 86 4.39 -3.51 -13.61
N SER A 87 5.16 -4.56 -13.86
CA SER A 87 6.54 -4.69 -13.38
C SER A 87 7.46 -3.59 -13.92
N ALA A 88 7.34 -3.25 -15.19
CA ALA A 88 8.14 -2.18 -15.80
C ALA A 88 7.78 -0.82 -15.19
N ASP A 89 6.49 -0.58 -14.94
CA ASP A 89 6.04 0.66 -14.28
C ASP A 89 6.59 0.75 -12.85
N ALA A 90 6.60 -0.37 -12.11
CA ALA A 90 7.18 -0.42 -10.76
C ALA A 90 8.68 -0.12 -10.78
N MET A 91 9.42 -0.68 -11.73
CA MET A 91 10.86 -0.41 -11.88
C MET A 91 11.09 1.07 -12.21
N ASN A 92 10.41 1.59 -13.23
CA ASN A 92 10.50 3.00 -13.63
C ASN A 92 10.12 3.97 -12.50
N PHE A 93 9.13 3.60 -11.67
CA PHE A 93 8.70 4.39 -10.53
C PHE A 93 9.85 4.57 -9.52
N PHE A 94 10.51 3.48 -9.10
CA PHE A 94 11.61 3.58 -8.15
C PHE A 94 12.85 4.23 -8.73
N GLU A 95 13.18 3.98 -10.00
CA GLU A 95 14.29 4.64 -10.68
C GLU A 95 14.08 6.17 -10.77
N LYS A 96 12.85 6.62 -11.06
CA LYS A 96 12.48 8.05 -11.02
C LYS A 96 12.58 8.65 -9.61
N LEU A 97 12.41 7.84 -8.56
CA LEU A 97 12.63 8.27 -7.18
C LEU A 97 14.11 8.25 -6.76
N GLY A 98 15.01 7.94 -7.70
CA GLY A 98 16.45 7.92 -7.48
C GLY A 98 16.96 6.64 -6.83
N VAL A 99 16.26 5.53 -6.96
CA VAL A 99 16.70 4.21 -6.50
C VAL A 99 17.06 3.35 -7.70
N PRO A 100 18.35 3.18 -8.03
CA PRO A 100 18.80 2.29 -9.11
C PRO A 100 18.43 0.84 -8.81
N LEU A 101 17.92 0.12 -9.80
CA LEU A 101 17.50 -1.27 -9.66
C LEU A 101 18.38 -2.20 -10.51
N LYS A 102 18.46 -3.46 -10.09
CA LYS A 102 19.10 -4.55 -10.82
C LYS A 102 18.16 -5.75 -10.90
N THR A 103 18.23 -6.47 -12.03
CA THR A 103 17.53 -7.75 -12.19
C THR A 103 18.52 -8.90 -11.95
N GLU A 104 18.18 -9.81 -11.05
CA GLU A 104 18.97 -11.00 -10.71
C GLU A 104 18.33 -12.27 -11.27
N ARG A 105 18.96 -13.42 -11.02
CA ARG A 105 18.46 -14.74 -11.43
C ARG A 105 17.00 -14.94 -11.05
N GLY A 106 16.20 -15.46 -11.98
CA GLY A 106 14.75 -15.64 -11.82
C GLY A 106 13.97 -14.33 -11.94
N ASN A 107 14.53 -13.37 -12.69
CA ASN A 107 13.93 -12.06 -12.97
C ASN A 107 13.57 -11.24 -11.70
N ARG A 108 14.16 -11.58 -10.56
CA ARG A 108 13.92 -10.82 -9.31
C ARG A 108 14.61 -9.48 -9.35
N VAL A 109 13.88 -8.44 -8.99
CA VAL A 109 14.37 -7.06 -9.03
C VAL A 109 14.67 -6.56 -7.63
N PHE A 110 15.89 -6.05 -7.45
CA PHE A 110 16.37 -5.51 -6.18
C PHE A 110 17.00 -4.13 -6.39
N PRO A 111 17.09 -3.28 -5.34
CA PRO A 111 17.94 -2.10 -5.41
C PRO A 111 19.41 -2.50 -5.60
N VAL A 112 20.16 -1.71 -6.36
CA VAL A 112 21.60 -1.96 -6.60
C VAL A 112 22.39 -1.97 -5.29
N SER A 113 21.97 -1.19 -4.31
CA SER A 113 22.57 -1.12 -2.97
C SER A 113 22.36 -2.37 -2.11
N ASP A 114 21.47 -3.29 -2.53
CA ASP A 114 21.02 -4.42 -1.71
C ASP A 114 20.41 -4.02 -0.36
N SER A 115 19.87 -2.81 -0.25
CA SER A 115 19.24 -2.26 0.96
C SER A 115 17.76 -1.98 0.74
N ALA A 116 16.91 -2.68 1.48
CA ALA A 116 15.46 -2.43 1.48
C ALA A 116 15.11 -1.02 1.99
N PHE A 117 15.99 -0.41 2.80
CA PHE A 117 15.79 0.95 3.32
C PHE A 117 15.81 2.00 2.22
N ASP A 118 16.51 1.79 1.11
CA ASP A 118 16.51 2.75 0.00
C ASP A 118 15.12 2.84 -0.65
N ILE A 119 14.43 1.70 -0.74
CA ILE A 119 13.06 1.63 -1.24
C ILE A 119 12.11 2.37 -0.29
N SER A 120 12.13 2.03 1.01
CA SER A 120 11.23 2.67 1.99
C SER A 120 11.52 4.16 2.15
N ALA A 121 12.79 4.56 2.20
CA ALA A 121 13.19 5.97 2.29
C ALA A 121 12.78 6.78 1.05
N ALA A 122 12.83 6.19 -0.14
CA ALA A 122 12.37 6.85 -1.36
C ALA A 122 10.85 7.11 -1.32
N LEU A 123 10.07 6.12 -0.87
CA LEU A 123 8.62 6.29 -0.66
C LEU A 123 8.32 7.37 0.39
N GLU A 124 9.00 7.34 1.53
CA GLU A 124 8.83 8.33 2.61
C GLU A 124 9.17 9.75 2.14
N ARG A 125 10.28 9.93 1.41
CA ARG A 125 10.63 11.23 0.82
C ARG A 125 9.53 11.74 -0.12
N ARG A 126 8.97 10.86 -0.96
CA ARG A 126 7.89 11.24 -1.88
C ARG A 126 6.61 11.58 -1.16
N LEU A 127 6.20 10.80 -0.13
CA LEU A 127 5.06 11.13 0.74
C LEU A 127 5.20 12.52 1.36
N LYS A 128 6.37 12.83 1.90
CA LYS A 128 6.67 14.15 2.47
C LYS A 128 6.58 15.27 1.43
N ALA A 129 7.14 15.06 0.23
CA ALA A 129 7.07 16.03 -0.86
C ALA A 129 5.63 16.33 -1.30
N LEU A 130 4.77 15.33 -1.26
CA LEU A 130 3.33 15.46 -1.54
C LEU A 130 2.49 15.90 -0.33
N LYS A 131 3.14 16.24 0.78
CA LYS A 131 2.49 16.71 2.02
C LYS A 131 1.48 15.71 2.61
N VAL A 132 1.71 14.40 2.39
CA VAL A 132 0.94 13.36 3.07
C VAL A 132 1.19 13.45 4.57
N GLN A 133 0.10 13.51 5.36
CA GLN A 133 0.19 13.57 6.81
C GLN A 133 0.37 12.15 7.36
N VAL A 134 1.56 11.80 7.80
CA VAL A 134 1.85 10.53 8.46
C VAL A 134 1.64 10.68 9.95
N ILE A 135 0.75 9.89 10.51
CA ILE A 135 0.41 9.92 11.94
C ILE A 135 0.69 8.56 12.57
N ARG A 136 1.45 8.58 13.66
CA ARG A 136 1.68 7.38 14.46
C ARG A 136 0.48 7.09 15.34
N ASP A 137 -0.45 6.31 14.80
CA ASP A 137 -1.65 5.87 15.51
C ASP A 137 -2.11 4.50 15.00
N ARG A 138 -2.78 3.73 15.87
CA ARG A 138 -3.43 2.48 15.52
C ARG A 138 -4.90 2.73 15.25
N ALA A 139 -5.35 2.45 14.04
CA ALA A 139 -6.76 2.47 13.72
C ALA A 139 -7.47 1.30 14.44
N SER A 140 -8.54 1.61 15.14
CA SER A 140 -9.34 0.63 15.90
C SER A 140 -10.68 0.31 15.22
N ALA A 141 -11.28 1.26 14.51
CA ALA A 141 -12.56 1.07 13.82
C ALA A 141 -12.73 2.05 12.64
N LEU A 142 -13.58 1.67 11.70
CA LEU A 142 -14.13 2.60 10.71
C LEU A 142 -15.29 3.36 11.34
N LYS A 143 -15.40 4.65 11.05
CA LYS A 143 -16.59 5.43 11.36
C LYS A 143 -17.53 5.37 10.17
N ILE A 144 -18.71 4.79 10.36
CA ILE A 144 -19.74 4.64 9.32
C ILE A 144 -21.00 5.34 9.80
N GLU A 145 -21.56 6.23 8.99
CA GLU A 145 -22.79 6.95 9.22
C GLU A 145 -23.65 6.85 7.95
N ASP A 146 -24.92 6.56 8.09
CA ASP A 146 -25.86 6.42 6.97
C ASP A 146 -25.39 5.47 5.86
N GLY A 147 -24.70 4.38 6.24
CA GLY A 147 -24.19 3.37 5.31
C GLY A 147 -22.93 3.79 4.54
N ALA A 148 -22.36 4.94 4.84
CA ALA A 148 -21.13 5.45 4.21
C ALA A 148 -20.00 5.64 5.22
N VAL A 149 -18.75 5.33 4.82
CA VAL A 149 -17.59 5.63 5.65
C VAL A 149 -17.40 7.15 5.71
N CYS A 150 -17.24 7.69 6.92
CA CYS A 150 -17.01 9.10 7.17
C CYS A 150 -15.72 9.36 7.97
N GLY A 151 -14.97 8.32 8.30
CA GLY A 151 -13.70 8.48 9.01
C GLY A 151 -13.15 7.19 9.61
N VAL A 152 -12.13 7.39 10.43
CA VAL A 152 -11.43 6.33 11.17
C VAL A 152 -11.30 6.74 12.63
N VAL A 153 -11.53 5.80 13.54
CA VAL A 153 -11.25 5.92 14.96
C VAL A 153 -9.89 5.28 15.23
N GLY A 154 -8.96 6.05 15.74
CA GLY A 154 -7.67 5.57 16.25
C GLY A 154 -7.64 5.50 17.77
N GLU A 155 -6.55 4.96 18.32
CA GLU A 155 -6.30 4.93 19.78
C GLU A 155 -6.07 6.35 20.34
N ARG A 156 -5.51 7.25 19.51
CA ARG A 156 -5.11 8.60 19.91
C ARG A 156 -5.99 9.70 19.35
N GLY A 157 -6.79 9.41 18.33
CA GLY A 157 -7.59 10.43 17.68
C GLY A 157 -8.70 9.89 16.77
N ARG A 158 -9.47 10.83 16.23
CA ARG A 158 -10.49 10.55 15.23
C ARG A 158 -10.14 11.31 13.95
N TYR A 159 -10.22 10.64 12.82
CA TYR A 159 -9.79 11.14 11.52
C TYR A 159 -10.98 11.14 10.57
N SER A 160 -11.47 12.31 10.19
CA SER A 160 -12.55 12.44 9.21
C SER A 160 -12.03 12.09 7.81
N ALA A 161 -12.81 11.35 7.04
CA ALA A 161 -12.47 10.96 5.68
C ALA A 161 -13.72 10.76 4.83
N GLU A 162 -13.63 11.08 3.55
CA GLU A 162 -14.64 10.77 2.53
C GLU A 162 -14.38 9.40 1.88
N ALA A 163 -13.17 8.87 2.06
CA ALA A 163 -12.81 7.51 1.66
C ALA A 163 -11.71 6.97 2.57
N VAL A 164 -11.70 5.66 2.78
CA VAL A 164 -10.68 4.97 3.58
C VAL A 164 -10.08 3.84 2.76
N VAL A 165 -8.75 3.73 2.79
CA VAL A 165 -8.02 2.62 2.20
C VAL A 165 -7.51 1.71 3.31
N LEU A 166 -7.97 0.45 3.36
CA LEU A 166 -7.46 -0.57 4.25
C LEU A 166 -6.22 -1.22 3.64
N ALA A 167 -5.04 -0.89 4.15
CA ALA A 167 -3.75 -1.40 3.71
C ALA A 167 -2.93 -2.03 4.85
N THR A 168 -3.63 -2.62 5.81
CA THR A 168 -3.08 -3.17 7.07
C THR A 168 -2.26 -4.46 6.89
N GLY A 169 -2.21 -4.99 5.67
CA GLY A 169 -1.64 -6.31 5.39
C GLY A 169 -2.58 -7.45 5.81
N GLY A 170 -2.06 -8.66 5.79
CA GLY A 170 -2.80 -9.87 6.17
C GLY A 170 -2.50 -10.31 7.61
N VAL A 171 -2.26 -11.62 7.78
CA VAL A 171 -1.99 -12.23 9.10
C VAL A 171 -0.57 -12.83 9.19
N SER A 172 0.23 -12.72 8.13
CA SER A 172 1.61 -13.22 8.14
C SER A 172 2.57 -12.19 8.75
N TYR A 173 3.53 -12.66 9.53
CA TYR A 173 4.50 -11.83 10.27
C TYR A 173 3.82 -10.80 11.21
N PRO A 174 3.08 -11.24 12.24
CA PRO A 174 2.33 -10.34 13.14
C PRO A 174 3.21 -9.29 13.82
N ALA A 175 4.48 -9.62 14.10
CA ALA A 175 5.46 -8.67 14.66
C ALA A 175 5.74 -7.44 13.79
N THR A 176 5.34 -7.46 12.52
CA THR A 176 5.44 -6.31 11.60
C THR A 176 4.16 -5.47 11.55
N GLY A 177 3.10 -5.87 12.25
CA GLY A 177 1.81 -5.19 12.29
C GLY A 177 0.72 -5.89 11.46
N SER A 178 1.01 -7.03 10.81
CA SER A 178 0.00 -7.79 10.04
C SER A 178 -0.81 -8.71 10.96
N THR A 179 -1.76 -8.16 11.68
CA THR A 179 -2.53 -8.83 12.76
C THR A 179 -3.96 -9.22 12.35
N GLY A 180 -4.38 -8.91 11.12
CA GLY A 180 -5.74 -9.18 10.63
C GLY A 180 -6.77 -8.11 10.98
N GLU A 181 -6.38 -7.01 11.60
CA GLU A 181 -7.31 -5.92 11.97
C GLU A 181 -8.08 -5.36 10.78
N GLY A 182 -7.46 -5.29 9.60
CA GLY A 182 -8.15 -4.85 8.39
C GLY A 182 -9.27 -5.78 7.95
N HIS A 183 -9.11 -7.10 8.14
CA HIS A 183 -10.18 -8.06 7.86
C HIS A 183 -11.37 -7.84 8.79
N ARG A 184 -11.11 -7.61 10.09
CA ARG A 184 -12.17 -7.31 11.06
C ARG A 184 -12.90 -6.02 10.68
N MET A 185 -12.19 -4.93 10.41
CA MET A 185 -12.80 -3.65 10.00
C MET A 185 -13.62 -3.79 8.70
N ALA A 186 -13.13 -4.57 7.74
CA ALA A 186 -13.87 -4.81 6.50
C ALA A 186 -15.15 -5.63 6.76
N ALA A 187 -15.10 -6.65 7.62
CA ALA A 187 -16.28 -7.43 8.01
C ALA A 187 -17.31 -6.56 8.74
N GLU A 188 -16.88 -5.70 9.66
CA GLU A 188 -17.74 -4.74 10.37
C GLU A 188 -18.39 -3.72 9.42
N ALA A 189 -17.73 -3.41 8.29
CA ALA A 189 -18.28 -2.58 7.22
C ALA A 189 -19.19 -3.34 6.23
N GLY A 190 -19.48 -4.62 6.50
CA GLY A 190 -20.39 -5.43 5.70
C GLY A 190 -19.74 -6.22 4.57
N HIS A 191 -18.40 -6.25 4.46
CA HIS A 191 -17.71 -7.07 3.47
C HIS A 191 -17.62 -8.55 3.91
N THR A 192 -17.74 -9.46 2.95
CA THR A 192 -17.48 -10.87 3.17
C THR A 192 -15.97 -11.13 3.18
N ILE A 193 -15.46 -11.74 4.23
CA ILE A 193 -14.07 -12.15 4.34
C ILE A 193 -13.98 -13.63 4.00
N THR A 194 -13.28 -13.96 2.92
CA THR A 194 -13.01 -15.34 2.56
C THR A 194 -12.07 -16.01 3.58
N PRO A 195 -12.21 -17.33 3.84
CA PRO A 195 -11.30 -18.03 4.75
C PRO A 195 -9.83 -17.83 4.34
N LEU A 196 -9.01 -17.49 5.32
CA LEU A 196 -7.57 -17.38 5.11
C LEU A 196 -6.99 -18.78 4.90
N GLN A 197 -6.17 -18.93 3.87
CA GLN A 197 -5.47 -20.17 3.56
C GLN A 197 -3.97 -19.89 3.60
N GLY A 198 -3.22 -20.76 4.27
CA GLY A 198 -1.76 -20.76 4.32
C GLY A 198 -1.14 -21.50 3.13
#